data_c6b9479361e40d10245a525f145e93f3
#
_entry.id   c6b9479361e40d10245a525f145e93f3
#
_cell.length_a   1.000
_cell.length_b   1.000
_cell.length_c   1.000
_cell.angle_alpha   90.00
_cell.angle_beta   90.00
_cell.angle_gamma   90.00
#
_symmetry.space_group_name_H-M   'P 1'
#
loop_
_entity.id
_entity.type
_entity.pdbx_description
1 polymer ?
#
loop_
_entity_poly.entity_id
_entity_poly.type
_entity_poly.pdbx_seq_one_letter_code
_entity_poly.pdbx_strand_id
1 'polypeptide(L)'
;VLSMVTNQVLDFIYDTHGRRILQWNHDLLNPRSLEEYTYAVSRKGAPLDSCFGFVDGTVRPITRPGENQRVLYNGHKRVHAIKFQSVALPNGLIANMFGPVGKYDLTFCQ
;
A
#
# COMPACT_ATOMS: atom_id res chain seq x y z
N VAL A 1 17.35 22.88 7.60
CA VAL A 1 16.81 22.57 8.93
C VAL A 1 15.43 21.88 8.82
N LEU A 2 14.46 22.45 8.08
CA LEU A 2 13.12 21.88 7.97
C LEU A 2 13.12 20.45 7.37
N SER A 3 13.86 20.19 6.31
CA SER A 3 13.94 18.87 5.69
C SER A 3 14.57 17.81 6.61
N MET A 4 15.57 18.22 7.42
CA MET A 4 16.17 17.31 8.41
C MET A 4 15.17 16.91 9.48
N VAL A 5 14.43 17.87 10.04
CA VAL A 5 13.39 17.60 11.03
C VAL A 5 12.28 16.72 10.44
N THR A 6 11.84 17.03 9.22
CA THR A 6 10.82 16.22 8.53
C THR A 6 11.28 14.77 8.35
N ASN A 7 12.52 14.55 7.91
CA ASN A 7 13.06 13.19 7.75
C ASN A 7 13.14 12.46 9.08
N GLN A 8 13.62 13.12 10.14
CA GLN A 8 13.69 12.52 11.47
C GLN A 8 12.30 12.10 11.99
N VAL A 9 11.29 12.93 11.76
CA VAL A 9 9.91 12.59 12.14
C VAL A 9 9.38 11.43 11.33
N LEU A 10 9.64 11.39 10.02
CA LEU A 10 9.25 10.27 9.14
C LEU A 10 9.92 8.97 9.56
N ASP A 11 11.23 8.99 9.84
CA ASP A 11 11.98 7.82 10.32
C ASP A 11 11.40 7.32 11.65
N PHE A 12 11.13 8.22 12.59
CA PHE A 12 10.50 7.88 13.87
C PHE A 12 9.12 7.22 13.68
N ILE A 13 8.27 7.80 12.83
CA ILE A 13 6.93 7.25 12.54
C ILE A 13 7.07 5.86 11.89
N TYR A 14 7.97 5.71 10.93
CA TYR A 14 8.18 4.44 10.23
C TYR A 14 8.69 3.35 11.19
N ASP A 15 9.70 3.65 11.99
CA ASP A 15 10.29 2.69 12.93
C ASP A 15 9.30 2.29 14.03
N THR A 16 8.47 3.24 14.49
CA THR A 16 7.51 2.99 15.56
C THR A 16 6.24 2.30 15.07
N HIS A 17 5.72 2.68 13.91
CA HIS A 17 4.39 2.29 13.44
C HIS A 17 4.38 1.48 12.13
N GLY A 18 5.50 1.41 11.41
CA GLY A 18 5.55 0.76 10.10
C GLY A 18 5.08 -0.70 10.11
N ARG A 19 5.34 -1.44 11.16
CA ARG A 19 4.89 -2.84 11.30
C ARG A 19 3.37 -3.01 11.19
N ARG A 20 2.59 -2.00 11.56
CA ARG A 20 1.13 -2.05 11.51
C ARG A 20 0.56 -2.18 10.10
N ILE A 21 1.30 -1.69 9.11
CA ILE A 21 0.89 -1.73 7.69
C ILE A 21 1.76 -2.65 6.83
N LEU A 22 2.99 -2.97 7.27
CA LEU A 22 3.91 -3.85 6.54
C LEU A 22 3.68 -5.33 6.83
N GLN A 23 3.02 -5.64 7.93
CA GLN A 23 2.69 -7.00 8.36
C GLN A 23 1.18 -7.15 8.54
N TRP A 24 0.70 -8.40 8.66
CA TRP A 24 -0.69 -8.66 9.01
C TRP A 24 -1.02 -8.04 10.37
N ASN A 25 -1.95 -7.11 10.36
CA ASN A 25 -2.37 -6.41 11.59
C ASN A 25 -3.53 -7.16 12.24
N HIS A 26 -3.23 -7.98 13.24
CA HIS A 26 -4.23 -8.78 13.95
C HIS A 26 -5.28 -7.95 14.70
N ASP A 27 -4.97 -6.71 15.06
CA ASP A 27 -5.92 -5.82 15.73
C ASP A 27 -7.02 -5.36 14.77
N LEU A 28 -6.66 -5.06 13.52
CA LEU A 28 -7.59 -4.65 12.47
C LEU A 28 -8.24 -5.83 11.74
N LEU A 29 -7.53 -6.95 11.62
CA LEU A 29 -7.90 -8.11 10.81
C LEU A 29 -8.19 -9.33 11.69
N ASN A 30 -8.85 -9.13 12.81
CA ASN A 30 -9.36 -10.22 13.63
C ASN A 30 -10.66 -10.80 13.02
N PRO A 31 -11.05 -12.03 13.35
CA PRO A 31 -12.21 -12.70 12.75
C PRO A 31 -13.50 -11.87 12.81
N ARG A 32 -13.76 -11.24 13.95
CA ARG A 32 -14.94 -10.40 14.14
C ARG A 32 -14.95 -9.18 13.21
N SER A 33 -13.83 -8.48 13.14
CA SER A 33 -13.69 -7.33 12.23
C SER A 33 -13.82 -7.73 10.76
N LEU A 34 -13.27 -8.89 10.38
CA LEU A 34 -13.41 -9.41 9.02
C LEU A 34 -14.88 -9.71 8.67
N GLU A 35 -15.66 -10.27 9.58
CA GLU A 35 -17.10 -10.46 9.39
C GLU A 35 -17.84 -9.14 9.22
N GLU A 36 -17.53 -8.15 10.05
CA GLU A 36 -18.12 -6.80 9.93
C GLU A 36 -17.78 -6.15 8.58
N TYR A 37 -16.54 -6.28 8.11
CA TYR A 37 -16.10 -5.75 6.81
C TYR A 37 -16.77 -6.46 5.64
N THR A 38 -16.85 -7.78 5.66
CA THR A 38 -17.53 -8.56 4.60
C THR A 38 -19.00 -8.21 4.53
N TYR A 39 -19.65 -8.08 5.66
CA TYR A 39 -21.04 -7.64 5.73
C TYR A 39 -21.23 -6.22 5.15
N ALA A 40 -20.35 -5.29 5.51
CA ALA A 40 -20.42 -3.91 5.01
C ALA A 40 -20.23 -3.83 3.48
N VAL A 41 -19.32 -4.62 2.93
CA VAL A 41 -19.04 -4.68 1.49
C VAL A 41 -20.18 -5.37 0.74
N SER A 42 -20.67 -6.49 1.23
CA SER A 42 -21.80 -7.23 0.65
C SER A 42 -23.06 -6.36 0.60
N ARG A 43 -23.36 -5.63 1.68
CA ARG A 43 -24.51 -4.73 1.74
C ARG A 43 -24.49 -3.61 0.69
N LYS A 44 -23.31 -3.26 0.17
CA LYS A 44 -23.13 -2.28 -0.91
C LYS A 44 -23.27 -2.89 -2.32
N GLY A 45 -23.61 -4.16 -2.40
CA GLY A 45 -23.86 -4.85 -3.68
C GLY A 45 -22.62 -5.50 -4.29
N ALA A 46 -21.60 -5.82 -3.49
CA ALA A 46 -20.46 -6.57 -3.99
C ALA A 46 -20.89 -7.98 -4.44
N PRO A 47 -20.38 -8.48 -5.57
CA PRO A 47 -20.74 -9.79 -6.10
C PRO A 47 -20.16 -10.97 -5.31
N LEU A 48 -19.20 -10.69 -4.41
CA LEU A 48 -18.55 -11.69 -3.57
C LEU A 48 -18.94 -11.48 -2.10
N ASP A 49 -19.48 -12.52 -1.49
CA ASP A 49 -19.96 -12.49 -0.10
C ASP A 49 -18.79 -12.47 0.92
N SER A 50 -17.59 -12.87 0.50
CA SER A 50 -16.39 -12.95 1.36
C SER A 50 -15.40 -11.81 1.15
N CYS A 51 -15.77 -10.75 0.45
CA CYS A 51 -14.90 -9.60 0.20
C CYS A 51 -14.84 -8.70 1.43
N PHE A 52 -13.68 -8.59 2.07
CA PHE A 52 -13.48 -7.75 3.26
C PHE A 52 -12.74 -6.43 2.99
N GLY A 53 -12.17 -6.25 1.81
CA GLY A 53 -11.38 -5.07 1.48
C GLY A 53 -11.08 -4.97 0.00
N PHE A 54 -10.36 -3.92 -0.37
CA PHE A 54 -10.04 -3.61 -1.75
C PHE A 54 -8.53 -3.47 -1.91
N VAL A 55 -8.00 -4.07 -2.97
CA VAL A 55 -6.57 -3.94 -3.34
C VAL A 55 -6.45 -2.87 -4.41
N ASP A 56 -5.57 -1.90 -4.17
CA ASP A 56 -5.27 -0.85 -5.13
C ASP A 56 -3.77 -0.69 -5.33
N GLY A 57 -3.37 -0.43 -6.56
CA GLY A 57 -1.98 -0.19 -6.95
C GLY A 57 -1.74 1.29 -7.23
N THR A 58 -0.79 1.90 -6.53
CA THR A 58 -0.41 3.30 -6.71
C THR A 58 0.96 3.41 -7.34
N VAL A 59 1.08 4.25 -8.37
CA VAL A 59 2.35 4.62 -9.01
C VAL A 59 2.74 6.03 -8.58
N ARG A 60 3.87 6.15 -7.91
CA ARG A 60 4.41 7.45 -7.45
C ARG A 60 5.59 7.86 -8.34
N PRO A 61 5.43 8.92 -9.14
CA PRO A 61 6.55 9.48 -9.89
C PRO A 61 7.66 9.95 -8.96
N ILE A 62 8.90 9.70 -9.38
CA ILE A 62 10.10 10.16 -8.68
C ILE A 62 10.99 10.92 -9.65
N THR A 63 11.91 11.70 -9.13
CA THR A 63 12.98 12.28 -9.92
C THR A 63 13.83 11.19 -10.55
N ARG A 64 14.41 11.45 -11.72
CA ARG A 64 15.29 10.50 -12.39
C ARG A 64 16.46 10.13 -11.47
N PRO A 65 16.59 8.86 -11.05
CA PRO A 65 17.68 8.44 -10.17
C PRO A 65 19.02 8.43 -10.92
N GLY A 66 20.12 8.59 -10.19
CA GLY A 66 21.48 8.45 -10.75
C GLY A 66 21.79 7.04 -11.21
N GLU A 67 21.28 6.05 -10.46
CA GLU A 67 21.49 4.62 -10.70
C GLU A 67 20.16 3.86 -10.88
N ASN A 68 20.24 2.64 -11.40
CA ASN A 68 19.07 1.74 -11.57
C ASN A 68 17.89 2.34 -12.36
N GLN A 69 18.16 3.28 -13.26
CA GLN A 69 17.13 4.01 -14.02
C GLN A 69 16.18 3.07 -14.77
N ARG A 70 16.71 1.97 -15.35
CA ARG A 70 15.89 1.00 -16.12
C ARG A 70 14.88 0.27 -15.24
N VAL A 71 15.23 -0.02 -13.99
CA VAL A 71 14.36 -0.71 -13.02
C VAL A 71 13.21 0.19 -12.58
N LEU A 72 13.47 1.48 -12.47
CA LEU A 72 12.51 2.47 -11.98
C LEU A 72 11.74 3.19 -13.09
N TYR A 73 12.07 2.92 -14.35
CA TYR A 73 11.36 3.54 -15.47
C TYR A 73 10.05 2.82 -15.79
N ASN A 74 8.94 3.54 -15.62
CA ASN A 74 7.61 3.06 -16.00
C ASN A 74 7.34 3.46 -17.46
N GLY A 75 7.47 2.51 -18.38
CA GLY A 75 7.27 2.74 -19.81
C GLY A 75 5.85 3.12 -20.19
N HIS A 76 4.85 2.66 -19.45
CA HIS A 76 3.45 3.01 -19.69
C HIS A 76 3.17 4.50 -19.40
N LYS A 77 3.66 4.99 -18.28
CA LYS A 77 3.52 6.40 -17.89
C LYS A 77 4.69 7.27 -18.36
N ARG A 78 5.73 6.70 -18.96
CA ARG A 78 6.94 7.39 -19.46
C ARG A 78 7.66 8.23 -18.40
N VAL A 79 7.65 7.77 -17.16
CA VAL A 79 8.31 8.42 -16.01
C VAL A 79 9.05 7.42 -15.15
N HIS A 80 10.05 7.89 -14.41
CA HIS A 80 10.62 7.10 -13.33
C HIS A 80 9.63 7.10 -12.16
N ALA A 81 9.32 5.93 -11.65
CA ALA A 81 8.31 5.78 -10.61
C ALA A 81 8.55 4.54 -9.75
N ILE A 82 8.09 4.61 -8.54
CA ILE A 82 7.96 3.48 -7.62
C ILE A 82 6.49 3.12 -7.47
N LYS A 83 6.24 1.84 -7.24
CA LYS A 83 4.89 1.30 -7.11
C LYS A 83 4.64 0.82 -5.69
N PHE A 84 3.43 1.02 -5.25
CA PHE A 84 2.92 0.48 -4.00
C PHE A 84 1.60 -0.22 -4.25
N GLN A 85 1.35 -1.26 -3.47
CA GLN A 85 0.05 -1.90 -3.40
C GLN A 85 -0.49 -1.74 -1.99
N SER A 86 -1.73 -1.35 -1.86
CA SER A 86 -2.38 -1.18 -0.57
C SER A 86 -3.67 -1.98 -0.49
N VAL A 87 -3.99 -2.43 0.70
CA VAL A 87 -5.28 -3.06 1.02
C VAL A 87 -6.08 -2.07 1.87
N ALA A 88 -7.14 -1.54 1.29
CA ALA A 88 -8.05 -0.61 1.95
C ALA A 88 -9.26 -1.36 2.53
N LEU A 89 -9.65 -0.98 3.74
CA LEU A 89 -10.79 -1.53 4.46
C LEU A 89 -12.03 -0.64 4.32
N PRO A 90 -13.24 -1.18 4.52
CA PRO A 90 -14.48 -0.41 4.46
C PRO A 90 -14.57 0.74 5.47
N ASN A 91 -13.80 0.69 6.54
CA ASN A 91 -13.70 1.78 7.54
C ASN A 91 -12.77 2.93 7.12
N GLY A 92 -12.18 2.86 5.92
CA GLY A 92 -11.26 3.86 5.38
C GLY A 92 -9.81 3.72 5.83
N LEU A 93 -9.47 2.70 6.60
CA LEU A 93 -8.09 2.43 7.01
C LEU A 93 -7.35 1.57 5.98
N ILE A 94 -6.04 1.73 5.91
CA ILE A 94 -5.15 0.86 5.16
C ILE A 94 -4.69 -0.26 6.09
N ALA A 95 -5.05 -1.50 5.74
CA ALA A 95 -4.68 -2.69 6.50
C ALA A 95 -3.27 -3.18 6.22
N ASN A 96 -2.83 -3.02 4.98
CA ASN A 96 -1.51 -3.46 4.54
C ASN A 96 -1.01 -2.60 3.38
N MET A 97 0.30 -2.41 3.33
CA MET A 97 0.97 -1.75 2.21
C MET A 97 2.21 -2.53 1.83
N PHE A 98 2.32 -2.87 0.56
CA PHE A 98 3.46 -3.54 -0.04
C PHE A 98 4.19 -2.60 -1.00
N GLY A 99 5.51 -2.59 -0.96
CA GLY A 99 6.37 -1.73 -1.77
C GLY A 99 7.36 -0.94 -0.92
N PRO A 100 8.18 -0.07 -1.53
CA PRO A 100 8.20 0.26 -2.95
C PRO A 100 8.79 -0.85 -3.84
N VAL A 101 8.23 -1.01 -5.03
CA VAL A 101 8.74 -1.94 -6.05
C VAL A 101 9.01 -1.24 -7.38
N GLY A 102 9.99 -1.73 -8.11
CA GLY A 102 10.34 -1.25 -9.44
C GLY A 102 9.52 -1.93 -10.56
N LYS A 103 9.92 -1.71 -11.80
CA LYS A 103 9.20 -2.18 -12.99
C LYS A 103 9.12 -3.71 -13.14
N TYR A 104 10.13 -4.44 -12.68
CA TYR A 104 10.29 -5.88 -12.96
C TYR A 104 9.70 -6.80 -11.91
N ASP A 105 9.11 -6.27 -10.89
CA ASP A 105 8.44 -7.10 -9.89
C ASP A 105 7.05 -7.49 -10.38
N LEU A 106 6.99 -8.62 -11.12
CA LEU A 106 5.75 -9.16 -11.70
C LEU A 106 4.81 -9.78 -10.66
N THR A 107 5.26 -9.93 -9.42
CA THR A 107 4.43 -10.45 -8.32
C THR A 107 3.34 -9.46 -7.88
N PHE A 108 3.36 -8.26 -8.44
CA PHE A 108 2.43 -7.18 -8.10
C PHE A 108 1.02 -7.34 -8.71
N CYS A 109 0.81 -8.30 -9.59
CA CYS A 109 -0.44 -8.46 -10.35
C CYS A 109 -0.96 -9.91 -10.38
N GLN A 110 -0.59 -10.74 -9.40
CA GLN A 110 -1.20 -12.07 -9.26
C GLN A 110 -2.14 -12.14 -8.08
#